data_503e809cc4ae410ce9524c6df43aeb62
#
_entry.id   503e809cc4ae410ce9524c6df43aeb62
#
_cell.length_a   1.000
_cell.length_b   1.000
_cell.length_c   1.000
_cell.angle_alpha   90.00
_cell.angle_beta   90.00
_cell.angle_gamma   90.00
#
_symmetry.space_group_name_H-M   'P 1'
#
loop_
_entity.id
_entity.type
_entity.pdbx_description
1 polymer ?
#
loop_
_entity_poly.entity_id
_entity_poly.type
_entity_poly.pdbx_seq_one_letter_code
_entity_poly.pdbx_strand_id
1 'polypeptide(L)'
;MEWLNSLFFEHTPLQAVVILSIITAVGLGLGKIHVFGISLGVTFVFFAGILAGHLGFSIDSNMLNYAESFGLVLFVYELGLQVGPGFFSSFRKGGVKLNMLGMGVVLIGTVMTVILSKLTTIPMSDMVGILCGATTNTPALGAAQQTLKQLGEPANGAALSCAVTYPLGVVGVILAMLVVRKLFVRPSDIETNEHEDANQTFIATFKVHNPAIFNLSLIHISEPTRLLS
;
A
#
# COMPACT_ATOMS: atom_id res chain seq x y z
N MET A 1 13.85 -10.71 -35.89
CA MET A 1 14.00 -11.23 -34.50
C MET A 1 15.02 -10.45 -33.67
N GLU A 2 15.96 -9.72 -34.28
CA GLU A 2 16.97 -8.91 -33.55
C GLU A 2 16.36 -7.82 -32.67
N TRP A 3 15.34 -7.11 -33.15
CA TRP A 3 14.69 -6.06 -32.36
C TRP A 3 13.98 -6.56 -31.08
N LEU A 4 13.44 -7.81 -31.11
CA LEU A 4 12.89 -8.42 -29.90
C LEU A 4 13.98 -8.75 -28.90
N ASN A 5 15.13 -9.17 -29.37
CA ASN A 5 16.28 -9.48 -28.53
C ASN A 5 16.81 -8.19 -27.86
N SER A 6 16.91 -7.09 -28.62
CA SER A 6 17.30 -5.80 -28.05
C SER A 6 16.30 -5.27 -27.06
N LEU A 7 15.00 -5.48 -27.30
CA LEU A 7 13.94 -5.01 -26.41
C LEU A 7 13.93 -5.71 -25.03
N PHE A 8 14.39 -6.96 -24.95
CA PHE A 8 14.32 -7.74 -23.70
C PHE A 8 15.69 -7.96 -23.04
N PHE A 9 16.80 -7.87 -23.75
CA PHE A 9 18.12 -8.25 -23.26
C PHE A 9 19.19 -7.16 -23.36
N GLU A 10 18.95 -6.09 -24.13
CA GLU A 10 19.87 -4.96 -24.17
C GLU A 10 19.50 -3.94 -23.10
N HIS A 11 20.44 -3.59 -22.22
CA HIS A 11 20.23 -2.65 -21.10
C HIS A 11 19.97 -1.21 -21.60
N THR A 12 18.78 -0.99 -22.16
CA THR A 12 18.31 0.31 -22.64
C THR A 12 17.21 0.88 -21.75
N PRO A 13 16.99 2.20 -21.74
CA PRO A 13 15.85 2.79 -21.04
C PRO A 13 14.51 2.23 -21.51
N LEU A 14 14.39 1.92 -22.80
CA LEU A 14 13.18 1.33 -23.38
C LEU A 14 12.93 -0.07 -22.82
N GLN A 15 13.97 -0.91 -22.74
CA GLN A 15 13.90 -2.23 -22.11
C GLN A 15 13.40 -2.13 -20.68
N ALA A 16 13.93 -1.20 -19.87
CA ALA A 16 13.52 -1.01 -18.50
C ALA A 16 12.01 -0.71 -18.38
N VAL A 17 11.51 0.22 -19.22
CA VAL A 17 10.07 0.56 -19.24
C VAL A 17 9.22 -0.64 -19.64
N VAL A 18 9.62 -1.39 -20.67
CA VAL A 18 8.88 -2.57 -21.15
C VAL A 18 8.83 -3.66 -20.07
N ILE A 19 9.97 -4.02 -19.48
CA ILE A 19 10.04 -5.07 -18.46
C ILE A 19 9.22 -4.66 -17.23
N LEU A 20 9.39 -3.44 -16.71
CA LEU A 20 8.62 -2.96 -15.55
C LEU A 20 7.12 -2.91 -15.85
N SER A 21 6.73 -2.52 -17.07
CA SER A 21 5.32 -2.50 -17.48
C SER A 21 4.72 -3.92 -17.54
N ILE A 22 5.46 -4.89 -18.07
CA ILE A 22 5.02 -6.29 -18.12
C ILE A 22 4.91 -6.87 -16.72
N ILE A 23 5.92 -6.68 -15.87
CA ILE A 23 5.88 -7.14 -14.46
C ILE A 23 4.67 -6.55 -13.74
N THR A 24 4.41 -5.25 -13.92
CA THR A 24 3.27 -4.57 -13.32
C THR A 24 1.94 -5.13 -13.85
N ALA A 25 1.81 -5.28 -15.16
CA ALA A 25 0.59 -5.80 -15.79
C ALA A 25 0.28 -7.24 -15.35
N VAL A 26 1.31 -8.12 -15.35
CA VAL A 26 1.19 -9.50 -14.89
C VAL A 26 0.84 -9.54 -13.39
N GLY A 27 1.55 -8.78 -12.57
CA GLY A 27 1.32 -8.73 -11.13
C GLY A 27 -0.08 -8.23 -10.78
N LEU A 28 -0.56 -7.16 -11.43
CA LEU A 28 -1.92 -6.64 -11.24
C LEU A 28 -2.99 -7.63 -11.75
N GLY A 29 -2.71 -8.33 -12.86
CA GLY A 29 -3.58 -9.40 -13.36
C GLY A 29 -3.73 -10.54 -12.36
N LEU A 30 -2.62 -11.04 -11.83
CA LEU A 30 -2.59 -12.07 -10.80
C LEU A 30 -3.21 -11.58 -9.48
N GLY A 31 -3.05 -10.31 -9.15
CA GLY A 31 -3.63 -9.70 -7.96
C GLY A 31 -5.15 -9.70 -7.91
N LYS A 32 -5.83 -9.91 -9.04
CA LYS A 32 -7.30 -10.08 -9.10
C LYS A 32 -7.76 -11.49 -8.72
N ILE A 33 -6.85 -12.45 -8.62
CA ILE A 33 -7.18 -13.81 -8.25
C ILE A 33 -7.46 -13.88 -6.75
N HIS A 34 -8.62 -14.40 -6.38
CA HIS A 34 -9.00 -14.64 -4.99
C HIS A 34 -8.78 -16.11 -4.65
N VAL A 35 -7.97 -16.38 -3.66
CA VAL A 35 -7.76 -17.71 -3.11
C VAL A 35 -8.40 -17.75 -1.72
N PHE A 36 -9.38 -18.62 -1.52
CA PHE A 36 -10.16 -18.70 -0.28
C PHE A 36 -10.81 -17.36 0.15
N GLY A 37 -11.21 -16.52 -0.82
CA GLY A 37 -11.80 -15.22 -0.54
C GLY A 37 -10.80 -14.11 -0.21
N ILE A 38 -9.50 -14.40 -0.24
CA ILE A 38 -8.41 -13.45 0.03
C ILE A 38 -7.70 -13.14 -1.28
N SER A 39 -7.48 -11.87 -1.56
CA SER A 39 -6.66 -11.39 -2.65
C SER A 39 -5.42 -10.67 -2.11
N LEU A 40 -4.26 -10.99 -2.65
CA LEU A 40 -3.02 -10.27 -2.33
C LEU A 40 -2.91 -8.92 -3.06
N GLY A 41 -3.86 -8.65 -3.99
CA GLY A 41 -3.97 -7.36 -4.69
C GLY A 41 -2.66 -6.96 -5.38
N VAL A 42 -2.28 -5.69 -5.23
CA VAL A 42 -1.09 -5.08 -5.84
C VAL A 42 0.21 -5.77 -5.42
N THR A 43 0.23 -6.48 -4.29
CA THR A 43 1.42 -7.19 -3.80
C THR A 43 1.92 -8.27 -4.77
N PHE A 44 1.05 -8.82 -5.62
CA PHE A 44 1.49 -9.75 -6.66
C PHE A 44 2.52 -9.14 -7.63
N VAL A 45 2.57 -7.81 -7.78
CA VAL A 45 3.59 -7.13 -8.57
C VAL A 45 4.99 -7.40 -7.99
N PHE A 46 5.12 -7.39 -6.67
CA PHE A 46 6.37 -7.73 -5.98
C PHE A 46 6.82 -9.17 -6.29
N PHE A 47 5.92 -10.14 -6.19
CA PHE A 47 6.23 -11.54 -6.52
C PHE A 47 6.49 -11.76 -8.01
N ALA A 48 5.78 -11.05 -8.89
CA ALA A 48 6.05 -11.06 -10.33
C ALA A 48 7.45 -10.52 -10.64
N GLY A 49 7.90 -9.48 -9.93
CA GLY A 49 9.27 -8.95 -10.03
C GLY A 49 10.34 -9.97 -9.61
N ILE A 50 10.12 -10.68 -8.49
CA ILE A 50 11.02 -11.75 -8.03
C ILE A 50 11.10 -12.86 -9.09
N LEU A 51 9.96 -13.28 -9.64
CA LEU A 51 9.92 -14.31 -10.68
C LEU A 51 10.66 -13.86 -11.94
N ALA A 52 10.45 -12.62 -12.39
CA ALA A 52 11.14 -12.05 -13.53
C ALA A 52 12.66 -12.05 -13.33
N GLY A 53 13.12 -11.64 -12.14
CA GLY A 53 14.55 -11.69 -11.79
C GLY A 53 15.09 -13.12 -11.78
N HIS A 54 14.32 -14.10 -11.27
CA HIS A 54 14.68 -15.51 -11.28
C HIS A 54 14.77 -16.07 -12.71
N LEU A 55 13.91 -15.60 -13.63
CA LEU A 55 13.95 -15.98 -15.05
C LEU A 55 15.10 -15.32 -15.83
N GLY A 56 15.93 -14.50 -15.16
CA GLY A 56 17.10 -13.87 -15.75
C GLY A 56 16.84 -12.51 -16.41
N PHE A 57 15.65 -11.92 -16.26
CA PHE A 57 15.42 -10.55 -16.70
C PHE A 57 16.19 -9.59 -15.80
N SER A 58 17.07 -8.80 -16.40
CA SER A 58 17.84 -7.77 -15.69
C SER A 58 17.60 -6.41 -16.32
N ILE A 59 17.63 -5.39 -15.50
CA ILE A 59 17.49 -3.98 -15.92
C ILE A 59 18.77 -3.26 -15.52
N ASP A 60 19.15 -2.25 -16.27
CA ASP A 60 20.28 -1.38 -15.90
C ASP A 60 20.09 -0.83 -14.48
N SER A 61 21.15 -0.90 -13.66
CA SER A 61 21.09 -0.53 -12.24
C SER A 61 20.71 0.94 -12.02
N ASN A 62 21.10 1.84 -12.92
CA ASN A 62 20.78 3.26 -12.80
C ASN A 62 19.29 3.50 -13.10
N MET A 63 18.78 2.82 -14.14
CA MET A 63 17.35 2.88 -14.49
C MET A 63 16.49 2.27 -13.38
N LEU A 64 16.93 1.16 -12.79
CA LEU A 64 16.22 0.53 -11.68
C LEU A 64 16.16 1.44 -10.44
N ASN A 65 17.29 2.03 -10.06
CA ASN A 65 17.38 2.97 -8.94
C ASN A 65 16.52 4.23 -9.17
N TYR A 66 16.49 4.73 -10.40
CA TYR A 66 15.61 5.85 -10.76
C TYR A 66 14.14 5.48 -10.64
N ALA A 67 13.73 4.33 -11.19
CA ALA A 67 12.35 3.86 -11.13
C ALA A 67 11.90 3.60 -9.67
N GLU A 68 12.77 3.01 -8.84
CA GLU A 68 12.52 2.80 -7.41
C GLU A 68 12.31 4.13 -6.67
N SER A 69 13.22 5.08 -6.85
CA SER A 69 13.13 6.39 -6.18
C SER A 69 11.92 7.19 -6.65
N PHE A 70 11.64 7.21 -7.94
CA PHE A 70 10.49 7.90 -8.53
C PHE A 70 9.17 7.26 -8.07
N GLY A 71 9.09 5.94 -8.07
CA GLY A 71 7.92 5.21 -7.59
C GLY A 71 7.63 5.47 -6.11
N LEU A 72 8.68 5.53 -5.28
CA LEU A 72 8.53 5.86 -3.86
C LEU A 72 8.01 7.29 -3.65
N VAL A 73 8.52 8.26 -4.41
CA VAL A 73 8.05 9.66 -4.36
C VAL A 73 6.58 9.75 -4.75
N LEU A 74 6.18 9.10 -5.84
CA LEU A 74 4.77 9.08 -6.28
C LEU A 74 3.86 8.43 -5.23
N PHE A 75 4.30 7.33 -4.63
CA PHE A 75 3.56 6.64 -3.58
C PHE A 75 3.33 7.54 -2.35
N VAL A 76 4.38 8.20 -1.86
CA VAL A 76 4.27 9.12 -0.71
C VAL A 76 3.38 10.32 -1.04
N TYR A 77 3.50 10.85 -2.25
CA TYR A 77 2.65 11.95 -2.72
C TYR A 77 1.17 11.56 -2.77
N GLU A 78 0.86 10.39 -3.33
CA GLU A 78 -0.53 9.88 -3.37
C GLU A 78 -1.11 9.69 -1.98
N LEU A 79 -0.35 9.08 -1.06
CA LEU A 79 -0.77 8.95 0.34
C LEU A 79 -1.05 10.31 0.98
N GLY A 80 -0.20 11.30 0.72
CA GLY A 80 -0.40 12.67 1.20
C GLY A 80 -1.70 13.29 0.70
N LEU A 81 -2.04 13.07 -0.58
CA LEU A 81 -3.31 13.54 -1.15
C LEU A 81 -4.53 12.85 -0.54
N GLN A 82 -4.46 11.53 -0.31
CA GLN A 82 -5.57 10.77 0.28
C GLN A 82 -5.80 11.11 1.76
N VAL A 83 -4.72 11.19 2.54
CA VAL A 83 -4.81 11.38 3.99
C VAL A 83 -4.95 12.86 4.37
N GLY A 84 -4.37 13.77 3.58
CA GLY A 84 -4.28 15.19 3.89
C GLY A 84 -5.59 15.86 4.27
N PRO A 85 -6.67 15.74 3.49
CA PRO A 85 -7.96 16.39 3.79
C PRO A 85 -8.57 15.97 5.13
N GLY A 86 -8.38 14.71 5.53
CA GLY A 86 -8.90 14.15 6.77
C GLY A 86 -7.95 14.24 7.98
N PHE A 87 -6.68 14.52 7.76
CA PHE A 87 -5.63 14.39 8.75
C PHE A 87 -5.91 15.22 10.02
N PHE A 88 -6.10 16.51 9.86
CA PHE A 88 -6.36 17.41 11.02
C PHE A 88 -7.71 17.17 11.69
N SER A 89 -8.74 16.77 10.94
CA SER A 89 -10.04 16.45 11.50
C SER A 89 -10.02 15.17 12.33
N SER A 90 -9.18 14.21 11.95
CA SER A 90 -9.00 12.96 12.67
C SER A 90 -8.47 13.16 14.09
N PHE A 91 -7.64 14.19 14.33
CA PHE A 91 -7.14 14.51 15.67
C PHE A 91 -8.22 15.07 16.61
N ARG A 92 -9.27 15.72 16.07
CA ARG A 92 -10.30 16.39 16.88
C ARG A 92 -11.39 15.44 17.39
N LYS A 93 -11.67 14.32 16.72
CA LYS A 93 -12.78 13.40 17.02
C LYS A 93 -12.33 12.08 17.69
N GLY A 94 -11.44 12.15 18.69
CA GLY A 94 -10.97 10.92 19.37
C GLY A 94 -9.88 10.14 18.63
N GLY A 95 -9.46 10.58 17.44
CA GLY A 95 -8.42 9.93 16.64
C GLY A 95 -7.04 9.94 17.28
N VAL A 96 -6.78 10.81 18.26
CA VAL A 96 -5.51 10.81 19.01
C VAL A 96 -5.26 9.46 19.68
N LYS A 97 -6.29 8.85 20.28
CA LYS A 97 -6.16 7.53 20.92
C LYS A 97 -5.81 6.44 19.90
N LEU A 98 -6.46 6.44 18.75
CA LEU A 98 -6.18 5.48 17.68
C LEU A 98 -4.78 5.69 17.08
N ASN A 99 -4.38 6.95 16.88
CA ASN A 99 -3.05 7.29 16.38
C ASN A 99 -1.95 6.88 17.37
N MET A 100 -2.16 7.07 18.68
CA MET A 100 -1.22 6.60 19.70
C MET A 100 -1.12 5.07 19.75
N LEU A 101 -2.25 4.37 19.60
CA LEU A 101 -2.23 2.91 19.50
C LEU A 101 -1.49 2.43 18.25
N GLY A 102 -1.75 3.03 17.09
CA GLY A 102 -1.04 2.73 15.85
C GLY A 102 0.47 2.99 15.97
N MET A 103 0.86 4.14 16.53
CA MET A 103 2.27 4.45 16.81
C MET A 103 2.89 3.43 17.78
N GLY A 104 2.15 3.03 18.81
CA GLY A 104 2.58 2.00 19.77
C GLY A 104 2.88 0.67 19.08
N VAL A 105 2.01 0.21 18.17
CA VAL A 105 2.22 -1.03 17.41
C VAL A 105 3.49 -0.95 16.56
N VAL A 106 3.70 0.17 15.86
CA VAL A 106 4.91 0.38 15.04
C VAL A 106 6.17 0.39 15.90
N LEU A 107 6.16 1.10 17.03
CA LEU A 107 7.30 1.16 17.95
C LEU A 107 7.61 -0.20 18.56
N ILE A 108 6.60 -0.95 18.99
CA ILE A 108 6.79 -2.31 19.53
C ILE A 108 7.40 -3.22 18.46
N GLY A 109 6.89 -3.19 17.22
CA GLY A 109 7.45 -3.96 16.11
C GLY A 109 8.91 -3.62 15.84
N THR A 110 9.24 -2.32 15.83
CA THR A 110 10.62 -1.84 15.62
C THR A 110 11.54 -2.28 16.77
N VAL A 111 11.12 -2.13 18.02
CA VAL A 111 11.90 -2.55 19.19
C VAL A 111 12.12 -4.05 19.17
N MET A 112 11.08 -4.85 18.89
CA MET A 112 11.21 -6.29 18.73
C MET A 112 12.22 -6.68 17.65
N THR A 113 12.19 -6.00 16.51
CA THR A 113 13.14 -6.20 15.41
C THR A 113 14.58 -5.98 15.86
N VAL A 114 14.84 -4.89 16.58
CA VAL A 114 16.18 -4.61 17.14
C VAL A 114 16.60 -5.65 18.16
N ILE A 115 15.72 -6.04 19.07
CA ILE A 115 15.99 -7.08 20.07
C ILE A 115 16.32 -8.41 19.40
N LEU A 116 15.48 -8.85 18.44
CA LEU A 116 15.69 -10.10 17.72
C LEU A 116 16.98 -10.09 16.90
N SER A 117 17.33 -8.97 16.27
CA SER A 117 18.62 -8.84 15.58
C SER A 117 19.81 -8.97 16.52
N LYS A 118 19.68 -8.58 17.79
CA LYS A 118 20.73 -8.76 18.81
C LYS A 118 20.78 -10.16 19.42
N LEU A 119 19.62 -10.83 19.50
CA LEU A 119 19.51 -12.17 20.06
C LEU A 119 19.80 -13.27 19.04
N THR A 120 19.65 -12.99 17.75
CA THR A 120 19.90 -13.93 16.66
C THR A 120 21.14 -13.50 15.87
N THR A 121 21.63 -14.37 15.00
CA THR A 121 22.73 -14.09 14.08
C THR A 121 22.30 -13.42 12.80
N ILE A 122 21.00 -13.03 12.69
CA ILE A 122 20.42 -12.41 11.51
C ILE A 122 20.85 -10.93 11.47
N PRO A 123 21.48 -10.45 10.39
CA PRO A 123 21.90 -9.07 10.27
C PRO A 123 20.69 -8.12 10.27
N MET A 124 20.90 -6.88 10.69
CA MET A 124 19.82 -5.88 10.80
C MET A 124 19.14 -5.60 9.46
N SER A 125 19.89 -5.63 8.36
CA SER A 125 19.34 -5.48 7.01
C SER A 125 18.23 -6.48 6.71
N ASP A 126 18.51 -7.76 7.02
CA ASP A 126 17.55 -8.85 6.78
C ASP A 126 16.40 -8.81 7.78
N MET A 127 16.69 -8.44 9.03
CA MET A 127 15.67 -8.31 10.07
C MET A 127 14.66 -7.20 9.76
N VAL A 128 15.09 -6.10 9.15
CA VAL A 128 14.16 -5.07 8.64
C VAL A 128 13.29 -5.62 7.52
N GLY A 129 13.84 -6.44 6.63
CA GLY A 129 13.06 -7.15 5.61
C GLY A 129 12.01 -8.08 6.23
N ILE A 130 12.36 -8.83 7.28
CA ILE A 130 11.42 -9.67 8.03
C ILE A 130 10.29 -8.83 8.62
N LEU A 131 10.60 -7.69 9.23
CA LEU A 131 9.58 -6.78 9.77
C LEU A 131 8.62 -6.30 8.67
N CYS A 132 9.17 -5.86 7.53
CA CYS A 132 8.37 -5.40 6.38
C CYS A 132 7.45 -6.50 5.84
N GLY A 133 7.95 -7.73 5.75
CA GLY A 133 7.16 -8.90 5.32
C GLY A 133 6.08 -9.28 6.33
N ALA A 134 6.43 -9.39 7.62
CA ALA A 134 5.50 -9.73 8.68
C ALA A 134 4.36 -8.71 8.84
N THR A 135 4.65 -7.43 8.59
CA THR A 135 3.64 -6.35 8.60
C THR A 135 2.99 -6.10 7.25
N THR A 136 3.34 -6.87 6.22
CA THR A 136 2.86 -6.71 4.84
C THR A 136 3.07 -5.31 4.26
N ASN A 137 4.19 -4.67 4.61
CA ASN A 137 4.49 -3.27 4.30
C ASN A 137 5.61 -3.15 3.25
N THR A 138 5.26 -3.34 1.97
CA THR A 138 6.21 -3.21 0.85
C THR A 138 6.75 -1.79 0.64
N PRO A 139 5.99 -0.70 0.89
CA PRO A 139 6.54 0.65 0.85
C PRO A 139 7.65 0.88 1.88
N ALA A 140 7.50 0.35 3.08
CA ALA A 140 8.56 0.41 4.10
C ALA A 140 9.82 -0.36 3.66
N LEU A 141 9.66 -1.47 2.93
CA LEU A 141 10.77 -2.18 2.34
C LEU A 141 11.56 -1.30 1.36
N GLY A 142 10.87 -0.60 0.44
CA GLY A 142 11.51 0.30 -0.51
C GLY A 142 12.31 1.41 0.20
N ALA A 143 11.72 2.05 1.21
CA ALA A 143 12.40 3.05 2.03
C ALA A 143 13.63 2.48 2.78
N ALA A 144 13.49 1.26 3.33
CA ALA A 144 14.58 0.55 4.01
C ALA A 144 15.73 0.22 3.06
N GLN A 145 15.43 -0.31 1.86
CA GLN A 145 16.45 -0.60 0.85
C GLN A 145 17.19 0.66 0.41
N GLN A 146 16.48 1.77 0.20
CA GLN A 146 17.10 3.03 -0.14
C GLN A 146 18.04 3.54 0.97
N THR A 147 17.60 3.42 2.23
CA THR A 147 18.43 3.79 3.39
C THR A 147 19.67 2.90 3.50
N LEU A 148 19.52 1.57 3.34
CA LEU A 148 20.65 0.64 3.36
C LEU A 148 21.67 0.98 2.27
N LYS A 149 21.23 1.29 1.05
CA LYS A 149 22.12 1.73 -0.05
C LYS A 149 22.86 3.02 0.32
N GLN A 150 22.21 3.99 0.97
CA GLN A 150 22.85 5.23 1.41
C GLN A 150 23.90 4.99 2.50
N LEU A 151 23.70 3.98 3.33
CA LEU A 151 24.64 3.58 4.39
C LEU A 151 25.78 2.68 3.85
N GLY A 152 25.74 2.29 2.57
CA GLY A 152 26.70 1.36 1.98
C GLY A 152 26.48 -0.10 2.39
N GLU A 153 25.31 -0.42 2.95
CA GLU A 153 24.95 -1.76 3.39
C GLU A 153 24.22 -2.57 2.30
N PRO A 154 24.36 -3.91 2.28
CA PRO A 154 23.67 -4.76 1.31
C PRO A 154 22.14 -4.69 1.47
N ALA A 155 21.43 -4.24 0.43
CA ALA A 155 19.98 -4.10 0.44
C ALA A 155 19.23 -5.36 -0.04
N ASN A 156 19.92 -6.29 -0.70
CA ASN A 156 19.29 -7.47 -1.32
C ASN A 156 18.70 -8.45 -0.28
N GLY A 157 19.36 -8.60 0.87
CA GLY A 157 18.90 -9.45 1.96
C GLY A 157 17.53 -9.00 2.50
N ALA A 158 17.30 -7.70 2.61
CA ALA A 158 16.01 -7.16 3.04
C ALA A 158 14.86 -7.58 2.12
N ALA A 159 15.06 -7.54 0.79
CA ALA A 159 14.03 -7.95 -0.17
C ALA A 159 13.74 -9.45 -0.07
N LEU A 160 14.78 -10.27 0.02
CA LEU A 160 14.64 -11.72 0.13
C LEU A 160 13.92 -12.12 1.43
N SER A 161 14.33 -11.56 2.56
CA SER A 161 13.72 -11.79 3.86
C SER A 161 12.26 -11.34 3.90
N CYS A 162 11.93 -10.21 3.27
CA CYS A 162 10.57 -9.75 3.10
C CYS A 162 9.75 -10.75 2.26
N ALA A 163 10.27 -11.22 1.13
CA ALA A 163 9.56 -12.15 0.26
C ALA A 163 9.19 -13.46 0.97
N VAL A 164 10.11 -13.99 1.80
CA VAL A 164 9.88 -15.23 2.56
C VAL A 164 8.86 -15.03 3.68
N THR A 165 8.90 -13.90 4.38
CA THR A 165 8.03 -13.65 5.53
C THR A 165 6.67 -13.07 5.17
N TYR A 166 6.52 -12.47 3.99
CA TYR A 166 5.30 -11.82 3.56
C TYR A 166 4.06 -12.74 3.56
N PRO A 167 4.10 -13.95 2.97
CA PRO A 167 2.95 -14.86 3.03
C PRO A 167 2.55 -15.21 4.45
N LEU A 168 3.54 -15.40 5.34
CA LEU A 168 3.29 -15.68 6.76
C LEU A 168 2.68 -14.48 7.46
N GLY A 169 3.09 -13.25 7.10
CA GLY A 169 2.50 -12.00 7.58
C GLY A 169 1.03 -11.90 7.23
N VAL A 170 0.65 -12.17 5.98
CA VAL A 170 -0.77 -12.16 5.55
C VAL A 170 -1.59 -13.17 6.35
N VAL A 171 -1.14 -14.42 6.44
CA VAL A 171 -1.82 -15.46 7.21
C VAL A 171 -1.89 -15.10 8.69
N GLY A 172 -0.80 -14.58 9.25
CA GLY A 172 -0.71 -14.17 10.66
C GLY A 172 -1.70 -13.08 11.02
N VAL A 173 -1.83 -12.04 10.19
CA VAL A 173 -2.79 -10.95 10.41
C VAL A 173 -4.22 -11.47 10.36
N ILE A 174 -4.55 -12.32 9.39
CA ILE A 174 -5.89 -12.92 9.29
C ILE A 174 -6.22 -13.75 10.53
N LEU A 175 -5.28 -14.62 10.95
CA LEU A 175 -5.46 -15.42 12.15
C LEU A 175 -5.60 -14.55 13.40
N ALA A 176 -4.77 -13.50 13.53
CA ALA A 176 -4.87 -12.56 14.65
C ALA A 176 -6.24 -11.87 14.68
N MET A 177 -6.76 -11.43 13.53
CA MET A 177 -8.11 -10.82 13.44
C MET A 177 -9.20 -11.82 13.84
N LEU A 178 -9.12 -13.07 13.38
CA LEU A 178 -10.07 -14.13 13.76
C LEU A 178 -10.04 -14.41 15.27
N VAL A 179 -8.84 -14.48 15.86
CA VAL A 179 -8.66 -14.69 17.31
C VAL A 179 -9.22 -13.52 18.08
N VAL A 180 -8.88 -12.28 17.72
CA VAL A 180 -9.39 -11.06 18.38
C VAL A 180 -10.92 -11.01 18.28
N ARG A 181 -11.48 -11.25 17.10
CA ARG A 181 -12.93 -11.29 16.90
C ARG A 181 -13.61 -12.33 17.78
N LYS A 182 -13.03 -13.52 17.89
CA LYS A 182 -13.62 -14.63 18.67
C LYS A 182 -13.51 -14.43 20.19
N LEU A 183 -12.39 -13.83 20.67
CA LEU A 183 -12.12 -13.73 22.11
C LEU A 183 -12.55 -12.39 22.71
N PHE A 184 -12.49 -11.30 21.95
CA PHE A 184 -12.65 -9.94 22.50
C PHE A 184 -13.87 -9.20 21.97
N VAL A 185 -14.44 -9.59 20.81
CA VAL A 185 -15.58 -8.91 20.22
C VAL A 185 -16.88 -9.62 20.62
N ARG A 186 -17.77 -8.90 21.30
CA ARG A 186 -19.11 -9.39 21.62
C ARG A 186 -20.08 -9.07 20.46
N PRO A 187 -21.15 -9.86 20.25
CA PRO A 187 -22.15 -9.56 19.21
C PRO A 187 -22.73 -8.14 19.33
N SER A 188 -22.91 -7.64 20.57
CA SER A 188 -23.37 -6.27 20.84
C SER A 188 -22.42 -5.16 20.38
N ASP A 189 -21.13 -5.48 20.20
CA ASP A 189 -20.13 -4.49 19.77
C ASP A 189 -20.14 -4.32 18.23
N ILE A 190 -20.81 -5.25 17.53
CA ILE A 190 -20.96 -5.25 16.06
C ILE A 190 -22.27 -4.58 15.64
N GLU A 191 -23.24 -4.48 16.55
CA GLU A 191 -24.45 -3.70 16.32
C GLU A 191 -24.04 -2.23 16.25
N THR A 192 -23.64 -1.80 15.05
CA THR A 192 -23.50 -0.39 14.70
C THR A 192 -24.87 0.24 14.93
N ASN A 193 -24.92 1.24 15.78
CA ASN A 193 -26.08 2.09 15.92
C ASN A 193 -26.37 2.68 14.53
N GLU A 194 -27.35 2.12 13.83
CA GLU A 194 -27.85 2.66 12.55
C GLU A 194 -28.32 4.11 12.66
N HIS A 195 -28.40 4.63 13.89
CA HIS A 195 -28.80 6.00 14.18
C HIS A 195 -27.69 7.06 14.12
N GLU A 196 -26.40 6.70 14.03
CA GLU A 196 -25.31 7.69 13.87
C GLU A 196 -24.97 7.98 12.40
N ASP A 197 -25.52 7.23 11.46
CA ASP A 197 -25.25 7.36 10.03
C ASP A 197 -26.18 8.36 9.30
N ALA A 198 -26.82 9.27 10.01
CA ALA A 198 -27.61 10.36 9.40
C ALA A 198 -26.78 11.30 8.49
N ASN A 199 -25.47 11.12 8.41
CA ASN A 199 -24.54 11.83 7.55
C ASN A 199 -23.89 10.98 6.45
N GLN A 200 -24.43 9.80 6.15
CA GLN A 200 -23.93 9.06 5.00
C GLN A 200 -24.28 9.80 3.71
N THR A 201 -23.27 10.26 3.00
CA THR A 201 -23.43 10.75 1.63
C THR A 201 -23.83 9.56 0.75
N PHE A 202 -25.06 9.58 0.24
CA PHE A 202 -25.51 8.60 -0.75
C PHE A 202 -25.47 9.24 -2.15
N ILE A 203 -25.13 8.47 -3.14
CA ILE A 203 -25.20 8.89 -4.52
C ILE A 203 -26.62 8.63 -5.00
N ALA A 204 -27.37 9.70 -5.26
CA ALA A 204 -28.71 9.62 -5.84
C ALA A 204 -28.68 10.17 -7.26
N THR A 205 -29.27 9.45 -8.19
CA THR A 205 -29.45 9.92 -9.57
C THR A 205 -30.85 10.48 -9.71
N PHE A 206 -30.95 11.78 -9.97
CA PHE A 206 -32.24 12.46 -10.18
C PHE A 206 -32.44 12.71 -11.67
N LYS A 207 -33.64 12.37 -12.16
CA LYS A 207 -34.07 12.76 -13.50
C LYS A 207 -34.76 14.11 -13.40
N VAL A 208 -34.08 15.12 -13.92
CA VAL A 208 -34.60 16.48 -13.93
C VAL A 208 -35.59 16.67 -15.09
N HIS A 209 -36.80 17.08 -14.78
CA HIS A 209 -37.86 17.33 -15.77
C HIS A 209 -38.10 18.83 -16.01
N ASN A 210 -37.57 19.71 -15.15
CA ASN A 210 -37.75 21.14 -15.27
C ASN A 210 -36.70 21.75 -16.23
N PRO A 211 -37.08 22.28 -17.39
CA PRO A 211 -36.14 22.86 -18.34
C PRO A 211 -35.35 24.07 -17.80
N ALA A 212 -35.87 24.74 -16.79
CA ALA A 212 -35.23 25.91 -16.19
C ALA A 212 -33.92 25.61 -15.46
N ILE A 213 -33.68 24.34 -15.07
CA ILE A 213 -32.45 23.92 -14.38
C ILE A 213 -31.51 23.13 -15.28
N PHE A 214 -31.83 22.98 -16.57
CA PHE A 214 -30.89 22.43 -17.53
C PHE A 214 -29.71 23.38 -17.70
N ASN A 215 -28.50 22.89 -17.66
CA ASN A 215 -27.25 23.63 -17.72
C ASN A 215 -26.88 24.47 -16.46
N LEU A 216 -27.58 24.30 -15.33
CA LEU A 216 -27.12 24.84 -14.06
C LEU A 216 -26.11 23.89 -13.41
N SER A 217 -25.01 24.44 -12.92
CA SER A 217 -24.06 23.69 -12.08
C SER A 217 -24.66 23.47 -10.70
N LEU A 218 -24.27 22.36 -10.04
CA LEU A 218 -24.67 22.06 -8.66
C LEU A 218 -24.36 23.20 -7.67
N ILE A 219 -23.35 24.01 -7.93
CA ILE A 219 -23.02 25.21 -7.16
C ILE A 219 -24.16 26.21 -7.17
N HIS A 220 -24.84 26.39 -8.32
CA HIS A 220 -25.98 27.33 -8.46
C HIS A 220 -27.27 26.80 -7.82
N ILE A 221 -27.36 25.48 -7.61
CA ILE A 221 -28.54 24.85 -7.00
C ILE A 221 -28.41 24.84 -5.47
N SER A 222 -27.18 24.78 -4.95
CA SER A 222 -26.89 24.66 -3.51
C SER A 222 -26.72 26.01 -2.80
N GLU A 223 -26.54 27.11 -3.52
CA GLU A 223 -26.57 28.45 -2.92
C GLU A 223 -28.01 28.85 -2.61
N PRO A 224 -28.37 29.07 -1.33
CA PRO A 224 -29.65 29.70 -1.04
C PRO A 224 -29.63 31.11 -1.63
N THR A 225 -30.44 31.35 -2.64
CA THR A 225 -30.70 32.68 -3.14
C THR A 225 -31.14 33.54 -1.96
N ARG A 226 -30.24 34.35 -1.42
CA ARG A 226 -30.63 35.48 -0.57
C ARG A 226 -31.43 36.38 -1.47
N LEU A 227 -32.75 36.25 -1.35
CA LEU A 227 -33.66 37.30 -1.81
C LEU A 227 -33.30 38.54 -0.99
N LEU A 228 -32.61 39.48 -1.62
CA LEU A 228 -32.46 40.83 -1.13
C LEU A 228 -33.87 41.45 -1.22
N SER A 229 -34.55 41.46 -0.09
CA SER A 229 -35.69 42.36 0.13
C SER A 229 -35.17 43.69 0.66
#